data_e966227506e85e48216588ce588c6423
#
_entry.id   e966227506e85e48216588ce588c6423
#
_cell.length_a   1.000
_cell.length_b   1.000
_cell.length_c   1.000
_cell.angle_alpha   90.00
_cell.angle_beta   90.00
_cell.angle_gamma   90.00
#
_symmetry.space_group_name_H-M   'P 1'
#
loop_
_entity.id
_entity.type
_entity.pdbx_description
1 polymer ?
#
loop_
_entity_poly.entity_id
_entity_poly.type
_entity_poly.pdbx_seq_one_letter_code
_entity_poly.pdbx_strand_id
1 'polypeptide(L)'
;MIKIAPSLLAADYLKLGDEIQRMADAGADWLHFDVMDGSFVPNMSFGYGVAAAAAKCALPVDAHLMIINPEKYIDAFAKAGSRIITVHAEATVHLHRALQQIRAAGCKAGVALNPATSPECLRYVMGDFDLALVMTVNPGFGGQKLIPGCVRKIAEIRRMLDEAGCDAIIEVDGGVNTQTAPMLMEAGATMLVAGSVLYGAPDAKAFIDTIRGQYAKIGG
;
A
#
# COMPACT_ATOMS: atom_id res chain seq x y z
N MET A 1 8.47 13.26 -5.50
CA MET A 1 7.34 13.76 -4.66
C MET A 1 6.69 12.57 -3.96
N ILE A 2 6.45 12.67 -2.63
CA ILE A 2 5.79 11.61 -1.86
C ILE A 2 4.35 11.39 -2.36
N LYS A 3 3.95 10.11 -2.50
CA LYS A 3 2.60 9.70 -2.89
C LYS A 3 1.75 9.41 -1.65
N ILE A 4 0.47 9.76 -1.70
CA ILE A 4 -0.49 9.51 -0.62
C ILE A 4 -1.60 8.62 -1.14
N ALA A 5 -1.83 7.50 -0.43
CA ALA A 5 -2.84 6.50 -0.73
C ALA A 5 -3.80 6.35 0.46
N PRO A 6 -4.97 7.00 0.45
CA PRO A 6 -6.02 6.74 1.44
C PRO A 6 -6.45 5.28 1.43
N SER A 7 -6.47 4.62 2.61
CA SER A 7 -7.02 3.26 2.74
C SER A 7 -8.54 3.31 2.84
N LEU A 8 -9.22 2.72 1.85
CA LEU A 8 -10.69 2.66 1.78
C LEU A 8 -11.30 1.91 2.97
N LEU A 9 -10.51 1.09 3.68
CA LEU A 9 -10.94 0.38 4.89
C LEU A 9 -11.44 1.32 5.99
N ALA A 10 -10.98 2.58 5.99
CA ALA A 10 -11.35 3.59 6.99
C ALA A 10 -12.49 4.53 6.55
N ALA A 11 -13.03 4.35 5.36
CA ALA A 11 -14.09 5.17 4.79
C ALA A 11 -15.48 4.85 5.37
N ASP A 12 -16.43 5.75 5.20
CA ASP A 12 -17.86 5.45 5.41
C ASP A 12 -18.36 4.55 4.27
N TYR A 13 -18.63 3.29 4.58
CA TYR A 13 -19.05 2.27 3.60
C TYR A 13 -20.39 2.58 2.93
N LEU A 14 -21.24 3.41 3.55
CA LEU A 14 -22.50 3.86 2.94
C LEU A 14 -22.29 4.91 1.84
N LYS A 15 -21.08 5.49 1.75
CA LYS A 15 -20.77 6.62 0.86
C LYS A 15 -19.42 6.43 0.13
N LEU A 16 -19.04 5.19 -0.18
CA LEU A 16 -17.71 4.89 -0.71
C LEU A 16 -17.33 5.76 -1.93
N GLY A 17 -18.26 6.00 -2.86
CA GLY A 17 -17.99 6.84 -4.01
C GLY A 17 -17.67 8.29 -3.64
N ASP A 18 -18.45 8.87 -2.72
CA ASP A 18 -18.25 10.25 -2.23
C ASP A 18 -16.94 10.36 -1.44
N GLU A 19 -16.63 9.35 -0.64
CA GLU A 19 -15.38 9.29 0.12
C GLU A 19 -14.15 9.21 -0.79
N ILE A 20 -14.20 8.42 -1.87
CA ILE A 20 -13.12 8.35 -2.87
C ILE A 20 -12.96 9.71 -3.56
N GLN A 21 -14.08 10.36 -3.95
CA GLN A 21 -14.03 11.68 -4.58
C GLN A 21 -13.46 12.73 -3.61
N ARG A 22 -13.88 12.72 -2.35
CA ARG A 22 -13.35 13.62 -1.32
C ARG A 22 -11.83 13.49 -1.15
N MET A 23 -11.29 12.26 -1.20
CA MET A 23 -9.84 12.03 -1.14
C MET A 23 -9.13 12.52 -2.41
N ALA A 24 -9.74 12.32 -3.58
CA ALA A 24 -9.20 12.84 -4.83
C ALA A 24 -9.13 14.37 -4.84
N ASP A 25 -10.21 15.04 -4.40
CA ASP A 25 -10.28 16.50 -4.29
C ASP A 25 -9.28 17.06 -3.27
N ALA A 26 -8.96 16.27 -2.22
CA ALA A 26 -7.92 16.59 -1.26
C ALA A 26 -6.50 16.43 -1.83
N GLY A 27 -6.36 15.82 -3.02
CA GLY A 27 -5.09 15.66 -3.71
C GLY A 27 -4.39 14.33 -3.44
N ALA A 28 -5.09 13.28 -3.05
CA ALA A 28 -4.54 11.94 -2.97
C ALA A 28 -4.09 11.45 -4.36
N ASP A 29 -3.09 10.55 -4.41
CA ASP A 29 -2.53 10.03 -5.67
C ASP A 29 -3.12 8.67 -6.05
N TRP A 30 -3.41 7.84 -5.06
CA TRP A 30 -3.88 6.45 -5.20
C TRP A 30 -5.02 6.17 -4.24
N LEU A 31 -5.77 5.11 -4.47
CA LEU A 31 -6.71 4.53 -3.52
C LEU A 31 -6.15 3.20 -3.05
N HIS A 32 -5.76 3.09 -1.79
CA HIS A 32 -5.33 1.83 -1.19
C HIS A 32 -6.55 0.98 -0.84
N PHE A 33 -6.58 -0.23 -1.39
CA PHE A 33 -7.74 -1.12 -1.35
C PHE A 33 -7.37 -2.43 -0.65
N ASP A 34 -7.63 -2.48 0.66
CA ASP A 34 -7.31 -3.62 1.52
C ASP A 34 -8.27 -4.78 1.31
N VAL A 35 -7.78 -5.91 0.80
CA VAL A 35 -8.53 -7.15 0.56
C VAL A 35 -8.16 -8.17 1.61
N MET A 36 -9.16 -8.64 2.38
CA MET A 36 -8.98 -9.55 3.51
C MET A 36 -9.95 -10.73 3.39
N ASP A 37 -9.46 -11.94 3.65
CA ASP A 37 -10.21 -13.21 3.47
C ASP A 37 -10.61 -13.90 4.78
N GLY A 38 -10.25 -13.36 5.94
CA GLY A 38 -10.48 -13.99 7.24
C GLY A 38 -9.57 -15.18 7.53
N SER A 39 -8.59 -15.47 6.66
CA SER A 39 -7.67 -16.60 6.77
C SER A 39 -6.22 -16.14 6.91
N PHE A 40 -5.74 -15.29 6.02
CA PHE A 40 -4.42 -14.66 6.15
C PHE A 40 -4.41 -13.64 7.29
N VAL A 41 -5.50 -12.90 7.46
CA VAL A 41 -5.73 -11.97 8.57
C VAL A 41 -7.08 -12.27 9.24
N PRO A 42 -7.25 -12.00 10.56
CA PRO A 42 -8.48 -12.32 11.29
C PRO A 42 -9.59 -11.28 11.05
N ASN A 43 -9.75 -10.84 9.82
CA ASN A 43 -10.77 -9.88 9.38
C ASN A 43 -11.16 -10.16 7.93
N MET A 44 -12.34 -9.70 7.53
CA MET A 44 -12.84 -9.73 6.16
C MET A 44 -13.16 -8.34 5.69
N SER A 45 -12.89 -8.03 4.42
CA SER A 45 -13.16 -6.72 3.86
C SER A 45 -13.84 -6.82 2.48
N PHE A 46 -13.27 -6.18 1.48
CA PHE A 46 -13.84 -6.03 0.16
C PHE A 46 -13.37 -7.12 -0.81
N GLY A 47 -14.26 -7.52 -1.74
CA GLY A 47 -13.90 -8.34 -2.87
C GLY A 47 -13.74 -7.52 -4.17
N TYR A 48 -13.36 -8.21 -5.26
CA TYR A 48 -13.12 -7.61 -6.57
C TYR A 48 -14.34 -6.90 -7.18
N GLY A 49 -15.57 -7.22 -6.75
CA GLY A 49 -16.76 -6.48 -7.16
C GLY A 49 -16.77 -5.03 -6.67
N VAL A 50 -16.34 -4.78 -5.42
CA VAL A 50 -16.18 -3.42 -4.88
C VAL A 50 -14.98 -2.73 -5.52
N ALA A 51 -13.89 -3.46 -5.77
CA ALA A 51 -12.73 -2.94 -6.49
C ALA A 51 -13.12 -2.43 -7.90
N ALA A 52 -14.00 -3.18 -8.61
CA ALA A 52 -14.50 -2.78 -9.93
C ALA A 52 -15.38 -1.50 -9.90
N ALA A 53 -16.08 -1.27 -8.79
CA ALA A 53 -16.81 -0.02 -8.58
C ALA A 53 -15.85 1.13 -8.26
N ALA A 54 -14.89 0.92 -7.35
CA ALA A 54 -13.88 1.89 -6.96
C ALA A 54 -12.99 2.32 -8.14
N ALA A 55 -12.62 1.40 -9.03
CA ALA A 55 -11.81 1.68 -10.22
C ALA A 55 -12.49 2.60 -11.26
N LYS A 56 -13.82 2.84 -11.13
CA LYS A 56 -14.56 3.81 -11.93
C LYS A 56 -14.56 5.21 -11.32
N CYS A 57 -14.07 5.35 -10.10
CA CYS A 57 -13.96 6.63 -9.41
C CYS A 57 -12.65 7.36 -9.79
N ALA A 58 -12.40 8.50 -9.15
CA ALA A 58 -11.35 9.44 -9.54
C ALA A 58 -9.90 8.96 -9.28
N LEU A 59 -9.67 8.00 -8.36
CA LEU A 59 -8.34 7.55 -7.99
C LEU A 59 -8.01 6.17 -8.59
N PRO A 60 -6.78 5.95 -9.08
CA PRO A 60 -6.34 4.62 -9.47
C PRO A 60 -6.23 3.70 -8.26
N VAL A 61 -6.66 2.43 -8.43
CA VAL A 61 -6.71 1.43 -7.35
C VAL A 61 -5.37 0.73 -7.22
N ASP A 62 -4.84 0.73 -6.00
CA ASP A 62 -3.76 -0.11 -5.51
C ASP A 62 -4.36 -1.20 -4.61
N ALA A 63 -4.45 -2.43 -5.13
CA ALA A 63 -5.08 -3.55 -4.45
C ALA A 63 -4.07 -4.33 -3.61
N HIS A 64 -4.20 -4.23 -2.29
CA HIS A 64 -3.38 -4.95 -1.31
C HIS A 64 -4.07 -6.25 -0.89
N LEU A 65 -3.53 -7.39 -1.32
CA LEU A 65 -4.14 -8.70 -1.14
C LEU A 65 -3.62 -9.41 0.13
N MET A 66 -4.29 -9.18 1.25
CA MET A 66 -4.09 -9.90 2.52
C MET A 66 -4.95 -11.19 2.53
N ILE A 67 -4.66 -12.09 1.59
CA ILE A 67 -5.41 -13.31 1.34
C ILE A 67 -4.48 -14.50 1.11
N ILE A 68 -4.92 -15.71 1.46
CA ILE A 68 -4.17 -16.94 1.21
C ILE A 68 -4.27 -17.31 -0.29
N ASN A 69 -3.14 -17.75 -0.87
CA ASN A 69 -3.04 -18.11 -2.29
C ASN A 69 -3.54 -17.00 -3.23
N PRO A 70 -2.95 -15.78 -3.16
CA PRO A 70 -3.41 -14.62 -3.91
C PRO A 70 -3.37 -14.82 -5.42
N GLU A 71 -2.52 -15.73 -5.93
CA GLU A 71 -2.41 -16.08 -7.35
C GLU A 71 -3.73 -16.54 -7.99
N LYS A 72 -4.70 -17.02 -7.18
CA LYS A 72 -6.03 -17.40 -7.66
C LYS A 72 -6.91 -16.19 -8.00
N TYR A 73 -6.58 -15.01 -7.50
CA TYR A 73 -7.42 -13.81 -7.58
C TYR A 73 -6.78 -12.66 -8.35
N ILE A 74 -5.48 -12.72 -8.67
CA ILE A 74 -4.76 -11.68 -9.41
C ILE A 74 -5.52 -11.26 -10.67
N ASP A 75 -5.91 -12.21 -11.51
CA ASP A 75 -6.61 -11.92 -12.77
C ASP A 75 -7.98 -11.26 -12.54
N ALA A 76 -8.67 -11.61 -11.45
CA ALA A 76 -9.95 -11.02 -11.11
C ALA A 76 -9.80 -9.54 -10.68
N PHE A 77 -8.78 -9.22 -9.86
CA PHE A 77 -8.49 -7.85 -9.45
C PHE A 77 -7.95 -7.00 -10.61
N ALA A 78 -7.13 -7.58 -11.50
CA ALA A 78 -6.68 -6.91 -12.71
C ALA A 78 -7.87 -6.55 -13.63
N LYS A 79 -8.79 -7.50 -13.89
CA LYS A 79 -10.03 -7.27 -14.65
C LYS A 79 -10.97 -6.27 -13.96
N ALA A 80 -10.94 -6.19 -12.63
CA ALA A 80 -11.68 -5.20 -11.87
C ALA A 80 -11.12 -3.76 -12.03
N GLY A 81 -9.94 -3.60 -12.64
CA GLY A 81 -9.35 -2.30 -12.96
C GLY A 81 -8.28 -1.83 -11.98
N SER A 82 -7.76 -2.71 -11.12
CA SER A 82 -6.60 -2.40 -10.29
C SER A 82 -5.40 -2.04 -11.15
N ARG A 83 -4.64 -1.01 -10.75
CA ARG A 83 -3.43 -0.57 -11.45
C ARG A 83 -2.18 -1.13 -10.82
N ILE A 84 -2.21 -1.33 -9.50
CA ILE A 84 -1.20 -2.04 -8.72
C ILE A 84 -1.92 -3.22 -8.07
N ILE A 85 -1.25 -4.37 -7.99
CA ILE A 85 -1.69 -5.52 -7.20
C ILE A 85 -0.51 -5.95 -6.35
N THR A 86 -0.70 -5.89 -5.02
CA THR A 86 0.33 -6.19 -4.03
C THR A 86 -0.04 -7.48 -3.30
N VAL A 87 0.85 -8.48 -3.34
CA VAL A 87 0.70 -9.77 -2.67
C VAL A 87 1.71 -9.89 -1.53
N HIS A 88 1.32 -10.52 -0.43
CA HIS A 88 2.25 -10.82 0.65
C HIS A 88 3.22 -11.94 0.27
N ALA A 89 4.51 -11.74 0.56
CA ALA A 89 5.52 -12.78 0.37
C ALA A 89 5.18 -14.05 1.18
N GLU A 90 4.52 -13.89 2.32
CA GLU A 90 4.10 -14.96 3.22
C GLU A 90 2.83 -15.70 2.76
N ALA A 91 2.08 -15.13 1.81
CA ALA A 91 0.78 -15.67 1.37
C ALA A 91 0.88 -16.59 0.15
N THR A 92 2.05 -16.66 -0.49
CA THR A 92 2.29 -17.48 -1.69
C THR A 92 3.57 -18.31 -1.55
N VAL A 93 3.53 -19.54 -2.06
CA VAL A 93 4.72 -20.41 -2.11
C VAL A 93 5.68 -19.98 -3.23
N HIS A 94 5.17 -19.32 -4.27
CA HIS A 94 5.92 -18.96 -5.49
C HIS A 94 5.83 -17.46 -5.78
N LEU A 95 6.47 -16.65 -4.91
CA LEU A 95 6.43 -15.18 -5.02
C LEU A 95 6.81 -14.69 -6.43
N HIS A 96 7.93 -15.14 -6.99
CA HIS A 96 8.37 -14.76 -8.34
C HIS A 96 7.27 -15.01 -9.38
N ARG A 97 6.60 -16.18 -9.35
CA ARG A 97 5.51 -16.50 -10.27
C ARG A 97 4.32 -15.57 -10.11
N ALA A 98 3.95 -15.24 -8.85
CA ALA A 98 2.85 -14.32 -8.58
C ALA A 98 3.14 -12.91 -9.14
N LEU A 99 4.37 -12.40 -8.97
CA LEU A 99 4.80 -11.12 -9.53
C LEU A 99 4.73 -11.12 -11.07
N GLN A 100 5.19 -12.19 -11.71
CA GLN A 100 5.07 -12.36 -13.17
C GLN A 100 3.61 -12.40 -13.65
N GLN A 101 2.72 -13.08 -12.90
CA GLN A 101 1.29 -13.13 -13.21
C GLN A 101 0.66 -11.74 -13.14
N ILE A 102 0.98 -10.94 -12.12
CA ILE A 102 0.50 -9.57 -11.98
C ILE A 102 0.92 -8.72 -13.18
N ARG A 103 2.19 -8.79 -13.58
CA ARG A 103 2.71 -8.07 -14.75
C ARG A 103 2.07 -8.55 -16.06
N ALA A 104 1.88 -9.85 -16.23
CA ALA A 104 1.21 -10.43 -17.39
C ALA A 104 -0.26 -9.99 -17.48
N ALA A 105 -0.91 -9.73 -16.36
CA ALA A 105 -2.26 -9.16 -16.29
C ALA A 105 -2.33 -7.65 -16.58
N GLY A 106 -1.18 -7.00 -16.85
CA GLY A 106 -1.10 -5.57 -17.20
C GLY A 106 -1.08 -4.62 -15.99
N CYS A 107 -0.86 -5.14 -14.78
CA CYS A 107 -0.75 -4.36 -13.55
C CYS A 107 0.72 -4.19 -13.12
N LYS A 108 1.00 -3.15 -12.32
CA LYS A 108 2.25 -3.05 -11.58
C LYS A 108 2.26 -4.10 -10.48
N ALA A 109 3.38 -4.81 -10.35
CA ALA A 109 3.54 -5.86 -9.35
C ALA A 109 4.04 -5.30 -8.03
N GLY A 110 3.29 -5.54 -6.95
CA GLY A 110 3.67 -5.20 -5.58
C GLY A 110 3.96 -6.44 -4.74
N VAL A 111 4.89 -6.31 -3.81
CA VAL A 111 5.20 -7.31 -2.79
C VAL A 111 5.11 -6.69 -1.40
N ALA A 112 4.33 -7.28 -0.51
CA ALA A 112 4.16 -6.86 0.87
C ALA A 112 4.94 -7.75 1.83
N LEU A 113 5.47 -7.16 2.90
CA LEU A 113 6.18 -7.85 3.98
C LEU A 113 5.54 -7.54 5.34
N ASN A 114 5.19 -8.56 6.09
CA ASN A 114 4.73 -8.44 7.47
C ASN A 114 5.84 -7.89 8.40
N PRO A 115 5.50 -7.37 9.59
CA PRO A 115 6.49 -6.79 10.51
C PRO A 115 7.68 -7.72 10.82
N ALA A 116 7.44 -9.02 10.97
CA ALA A 116 8.49 -9.99 11.31
C ALA A 116 9.27 -10.55 10.10
N THR A 117 8.82 -10.30 8.86
CA THR A 117 9.44 -10.86 7.66
C THR A 117 10.68 -10.07 7.27
N SER A 118 11.78 -10.77 7.06
CA SER A 118 13.04 -10.16 6.60
C SER A 118 12.93 -9.66 5.16
N PRO A 119 13.49 -8.49 4.82
CA PRO A 119 13.54 -8.00 3.45
C PRO A 119 14.47 -8.83 2.52
N GLU A 120 15.28 -9.72 3.07
CA GLU A 120 16.15 -10.60 2.28
C GLU A 120 15.39 -11.49 1.29
N CYS A 121 14.10 -11.78 1.55
CA CYS A 121 13.26 -12.53 0.59
C CYS A 121 13.06 -11.79 -0.74
N LEU A 122 13.32 -10.47 -0.80
CA LEU A 122 13.24 -9.68 -2.02
C LEU A 122 14.49 -9.82 -2.91
N ARG A 123 15.61 -10.29 -2.36
CA ARG A 123 16.92 -10.28 -3.04
C ARG A 123 16.89 -10.97 -4.41
N TYR A 124 16.19 -12.10 -4.53
CA TYR A 124 16.14 -12.89 -5.76
C TYR A 124 14.96 -12.55 -6.70
N VAL A 125 14.14 -11.57 -6.31
CA VAL A 125 13.06 -11.03 -7.13
C VAL A 125 13.24 -9.54 -7.40
N MET A 126 14.46 -9.02 -7.11
CA MET A 126 14.79 -7.63 -7.36
C MET A 126 14.68 -7.32 -8.85
N GLY A 127 13.88 -6.30 -9.20
CA GLY A 127 13.55 -5.98 -10.60
C GLY A 127 12.27 -6.66 -11.13
N ASP A 128 11.71 -7.65 -10.42
CA ASP A 128 10.44 -8.29 -10.79
C ASP A 128 9.21 -7.61 -10.17
N PHE A 129 9.41 -6.68 -9.23
CA PHE A 129 8.35 -5.88 -8.62
C PHE A 129 8.54 -4.38 -8.88
N ASP A 130 7.43 -3.65 -8.89
CA ASP A 130 7.38 -2.20 -9.09
C ASP A 130 7.11 -1.47 -7.76
N LEU A 131 6.71 -2.21 -6.72
CA LEU A 131 6.38 -1.70 -5.40
C LEU A 131 6.72 -2.72 -4.30
N ALA A 132 7.40 -2.25 -3.24
CA ALA A 132 7.59 -2.98 -1.99
C ALA A 132 6.77 -2.31 -0.88
N LEU A 133 5.77 -3.02 -0.36
CA LEU A 133 4.94 -2.56 0.76
C LEU A 133 5.51 -3.07 2.09
N VAL A 134 5.85 -2.16 2.97
CA VAL A 134 6.27 -2.48 4.34
C VAL A 134 5.09 -2.31 5.28
N MET A 135 4.61 -3.43 5.82
CA MET A 135 3.65 -3.37 6.92
C MET A 135 4.35 -2.89 8.18
N THR A 136 3.92 -1.76 8.70
CA THR A 136 4.42 -1.16 9.95
C THR A 136 3.49 -1.39 11.13
N VAL A 137 2.46 -2.19 10.91
CA VAL A 137 1.54 -2.77 11.90
C VAL A 137 1.28 -4.23 11.52
N ASN A 138 0.69 -5.03 12.42
CA ASN A 138 0.16 -6.34 12.01
C ASN A 138 -1.06 -6.13 11.12
N PRO A 139 -1.10 -6.73 9.90
CA PRO A 139 -2.20 -6.54 8.98
C PRO A 139 -3.54 -7.07 9.54
N GLY A 140 -4.66 -6.50 9.05
CA GLY A 140 -6.00 -6.94 9.39
C GLY A 140 -6.93 -5.88 10.01
N PHE A 141 -6.38 -4.85 10.66
CA PHE A 141 -7.18 -3.80 11.30
C PHE A 141 -6.54 -2.43 11.12
N GLY A 142 -7.37 -1.41 10.90
CA GLY A 142 -6.93 -0.01 10.89
C GLY A 142 -6.70 0.57 12.29
N GLY A 143 -6.17 1.80 12.38
CA GLY A 143 -6.04 2.57 13.62
C GLY A 143 -4.95 2.09 14.57
N GLN A 144 -4.07 1.19 14.17
CA GLN A 144 -2.97 0.67 15.00
C GLN A 144 -1.80 1.67 15.08
N LYS A 145 -1.01 1.55 16.15
CA LYS A 145 0.24 2.30 16.31
C LYS A 145 1.37 1.66 15.53
N LEU A 146 2.18 2.49 14.89
CA LEU A 146 3.39 2.11 14.18
C LEU A 146 4.32 1.26 15.08
N ILE A 147 4.84 0.17 14.53
CA ILE A 147 5.88 -0.67 15.15
C ILE A 147 7.26 -0.06 14.81
N PRO A 148 7.98 0.53 15.76
CA PRO A 148 9.21 1.29 15.47
C PRO A 148 10.29 0.47 14.77
N GLY A 149 10.38 -0.84 15.04
CA GLY A 149 11.35 -1.73 14.41
C GLY A 149 11.20 -1.83 12.89
N CYS A 150 10.00 -1.58 12.35
CA CYS A 150 9.74 -1.63 10.92
C CYS A 150 10.35 -0.45 10.14
N VAL A 151 10.66 0.67 10.80
CA VAL A 151 11.32 1.82 10.17
C VAL A 151 12.70 1.43 9.62
N ARG A 152 13.45 0.63 10.37
CA ARG A 152 14.74 0.10 9.91
C ARG A 152 14.60 -0.77 8.66
N LYS A 153 13.52 -1.56 8.55
CA LYS A 153 13.25 -2.37 7.37
C LYS A 153 13.06 -1.52 6.10
N ILE A 154 12.41 -0.35 6.22
CA ILE A 154 12.27 0.60 5.11
C ILE A 154 13.65 1.02 4.58
N ALA A 155 14.56 1.40 5.48
CA ALA A 155 15.93 1.79 5.12
C ALA A 155 16.74 0.63 4.52
N GLU A 156 16.53 -0.60 5.03
CA GLU A 156 17.16 -1.80 4.45
C GLU A 156 16.69 -2.03 3.00
N ILE A 157 15.37 -1.95 2.74
CA ILE A 157 14.81 -2.10 1.38
C ILE A 157 15.31 -0.98 0.48
N ARG A 158 15.34 0.29 0.94
CA ARG A 158 15.87 1.42 0.16
C ARG A 158 17.31 1.14 -0.30
N ARG A 159 18.17 0.74 0.63
CA ARG A 159 19.56 0.36 0.31
C ARG A 159 19.63 -0.79 -0.70
N MET A 160 18.81 -1.84 -0.53
CA MET A 160 18.79 -2.99 -1.47
C MET A 160 18.38 -2.55 -2.87
N LEU A 161 17.39 -1.66 -3.00
CA LEU A 161 16.93 -1.12 -4.28
C LEU A 161 18.04 -0.26 -4.94
N ASP A 162 18.71 0.59 -4.15
CA ASP A 162 19.81 1.45 -4.65
C ASP A 162 20.99 0.60 -5.13
N GLU A 163 21.40 -0.42 -4.38
CA GLU A 163 22.47 -1.36 -4.74
C GLU A 163 22.14 -2.14 -6.02
N ALA A 164 20.86 -2.45 -6.23
CA ALA A 164 20.39 -3.17 -7.43
C ALA A 164 20.09 -2.26 -8.64
N GLY A 165 20.13 -0.93 -8.47
CA GLY A 165 19.70 0.02 -9.49
C GLY A 165 18.20 -0.11 -9.83
N CYS A 166 17.38 -0.49 -8.86
CA CYS A 166 15.94 -0.74 -9.01
C CYS A 166 15.13 0.47 -8.52
N ASP A 167 14.30 1.04 -9.40
CA ASP A 167 13.45 2.21 -9.09
C ASP A 167 12.03 1.77 -8.70
N ALA A 168 11.92 0.92 -7.67
CA ALA A 168 10.64 0.50 -7.14
C ALA A 168 10.13 1.48 -6.06
N ILE A 169 8.80 1.64 -5.98
CA ILE A 169 8.13 2.38 -4.92
C ILE A 169 8.35 1.65 -3.60
N ILE A 170 8.69 2.37 -2.54
CA ILE A 170 8.59 1.87 -1.17
C ILE A 170 7.32 2.45 -0.56
N GLU A 171 6.33 1.60 -0.41
CA GLU A 171 5.08 1.93 0.24
C GLU A 171 5.10 1.51 1.70
N VAL A 172 4.44 2.30 2.56
CA VAL A 172 4.32 2.00 4.00
C VAL A 172 2.86 2.03 4.41
N ASP A 173 2.40 0.96 5.04
CA ASP A 173 1.06 0.86 5.60
C ASP A 173 1.10 0.53 7.10
N GLY A 174 0.44 1.39 7.87
CA GLY A 174 0.21 1.24 9.31
C GLY A 174 0.78 2.35 10.17
N GLY A 175 -0.09 2.99 10.95
CA GLY A 175 0.29 4.02 11.91
C GLY A 175 0.82 5.32 11.29
N VAL A 176 0.55 5.56 10.02
CA VAL A 176 0.94 6.78 9.30
C VAL A 176 0.10 7.97 9.77
N ASN A 177 0.77 9.04 10.16
CA ASN A 177 0.19 10.33 10.52
C ASN A 177 1.24 11.44 10.36
N THR A 178 0.89 12.70 10.61
CA THR A 178 1.82 13.83 10.45
C THR A 178 3.01 13.82 11.40
N GLN A 179 2.98 13.01 12.47
CA GLN A 179 4.10 12.86 13.42
C GLN A 179 5.04 11.73 12.98
N THR A 180 4.49 10.64 12.42
CA THR A 180 5.28 9.46 12.00
C THR A 180 5.79 9.58 10.55
N ALA A 181 5.10 10.31 9.68
CA ALA A 181 5.47 10.46 8.28
C ALA A 181 6.92 10.91 8.04
N PRO A 182 7.48 11.91 8.77
CA PRO A 182 8.86 12.32 8.55
C PRO A 182 9.87 11.18 8.67
N MET A 183 9.83 10.40 9.75
CA MET A 183 10.76 9.29 9.97
C MET A 183 10.62 8.18 8.92
N LEU A 184 9.41 7.96 8.39
CA LEU A 184 9.17 6.96 7.34
C LEU A 184 9.77 7.43 6.01
N MET A 185 9.60 8.71 5.68
CA MET A 185 10.16 9.33 4.47
C MET A 185 11.68 9.42 4.53
N GLU A 186 12.25 9.80 5.68
CA GLU A 186 13.71 9.79 5.93
C GLU A 186 14.31 8.38 5.77
N ALA A 187 13.56 7.35 6.16
CA ALA A 187 13.96 5.96 5.95
C ALA A 187 13.87 5.51 4.48
N GLY A 188 13.27 6.30 3.59
CA GLY A 188 13.20 6.01 2.15
C GLY A 188 11.82 5.66 1.61
N ALA A 189 10.74 5.83 2.40
CA ALA A 189 9.39 5.66 1.89
C ALA A 189 9.05 6.71 0.83
N THR A 190 8.43 6.28 -0.26
CA THR A 190 8.00 7.12 -1.38
C THR A 190 6.49 7.15 -1.58
N MET A 191 5.76 6.27 -0.88
CA MET A 191 4.30 6.22 -0.84
C MET A 191 3.83 5.90 0.58
N LEU A 192 2.80 6.61 1.06
CA LEU A 192 2.27 6.46 2.42
C LEU A 192 0.78 6.13 2.37
N VAL A 193 0.40 5.03 3.01
CA VAL A 193 -0.99 4.66 3.21
C VAL A 193 -1.50 5.32 4.48
N ALA A 194 -2.56 6.13 4.37
CA ALA A 194 -3.19 6.80 5.49
C ALA A 194 -4.67 6.41 5.61
N GLY A 195 -5.04 5.81 6.73
CA GLY A 195 -6.42 5.36 7.00
C GLY A 195 -7.20 6.33 7.89
N SER A 196 -7.56 5.89 9.08
CA SER A 196 -8.48 6.57 10.00
C SER A 196 -8.11 8.03 10.32
N VAL A 197 -6.82 8.35 10.40
CA VAL A 197 -6.36 9.74 10.65
C VAL A 197 -6.66 10.68 9.50
N LEU A 198 -6.62 10.19 8.25
CA LEU A 198 -6.91 10.98 7.06
C LEU A 198 -8.42 11.10 6.83
N TYR A 199 -9.16 9.98 6.91
CA TYR A 199 -10.62 10.01 6.75
C TYR A 199 -11.33 10.78 7.88
N GLY A 200 -10.78 10.75 9.11
CA GLY A 200 -11.27 11.51 10.26
C GLY A 200 -10.74 12.94 10.35
N ALA A 201 -9.84 13.36 9.46
CA ALA A 201 -9.31 14.72 9.48
C ALA A 201 -10.42 15.74 9.14
N PRO A 202 -10.53 16.85 9.88
CA PRO A 202 -11.46 17.94 9.55
C PRO A 202 -11.19 18.54 8.18
N ASP A 203 -9.92 18.54 7.75
CA ASP A 203 -9.44 18.98 6.43
C ASP A 203 -8.41 17.97 5.91
N ALA A 204 -8.86 17.07 5.02
CA ALA A 204 -8.02 16.05 4.42
C ALA A 204 -6.93 16.68 3.52
N LYS A 205 -7.24 17.80 2.85
CA LYS A 205 -6.26 18.50 2.01
C LYS A 205 -5.12 19.07 2.85
N ALA A 206 -5.43 19.74 3.96
CA ALA A 206 -4.42 20.27 4.88
C ALA A 206 -3.53 19.16 5.45
N PHE A 207 -4.09 17.97 5.72
CA PHE A 207 -3.32 16.80 6.16
C PHE A 207 -2.31 16.38 5.08
N ILE A 208 -2.76 16.22 3.83
CA ILE A 208 -1.91 15.81 2.69
C ILE A 208 -0.82 16.86 2.43
N ASP A 209 -1.21 18.14 2.40
CA ASP A 209 -0.27 19.26 2.18
C ASP A 209 0.80 19.33 3.28
N THR A 210 0.43 19.02 4.53
CA THR A 210 1.38 18.94 5.66
C THR A 210 2.44 17.87 5.42
N ILE A 211 2.04 16.64 5.03
CA ILE A 211 2.99 15.56 4.74
C ILE A 211 3.89 15.92 3.57
N ARG A 212 3.34 16.49 2.49
CA ARG A 212 4.12 16.92 1.32
C ARG A 212 5.12 18.03 1.66
N GLY A 213 4.71 18.98 2.52
CA GLY A 213 5.58 20.04 3.01
C GLY A 213 6.71 19.50 3.90
N GLN A 214 6.48 18.45 4.67
CA GLN A 214 7.51 17.75 5.44
C GLN A 214 8.50 17.04 4.52
N TYR A 215 8.02 16.36 3.47
CA TYR A 215 8.86 15.68 2.48
C TYR A 215 9.80 16.66 1.75
N ALA A 216 9.30 17.82 1.34
CA ALA A 216 10.12 18.84 0.69
C ALA A 216 11.28 19.35 1.59
N LYS A 217 11.12 19.33 2.92
CA LYS A 217 12.18 19.72 3.88
C LYS A 217 13.24 18.65 4.09
N ILE A 218 12.94 17.39 3.78
CA ILE A 218 13.87 16.25 3.90
C ILE A 218 14.78 16.17 2.65
N GLY A 219 14.52 16.93 1.61
CA GLY A 219 15.31 16.98 0.38
C GLY A 219 14.76 16.06 -0.72
N GLY A 220 13.47 15.82 -0.69
CA GLY A 220 12.74 15.11 -1.74
C GLY A 220 12.41 15.99 -2.95
#